data_fdfc68ce98aa3d7ba0e6b1e1540a50fb
#
_entry.id   fdfc68ce98aa3d7ba0e6b1e1540a50fb
#
_cell.length_a   1.000
_cell.length_b   1.000
_cell.length_c   1.000
_cell.angle_alpha   90.00
_cell.angle_beta   90.00
_cell.angle_gamma   90.00
#
_symmetry.space_group_name_H-M   'P 1'
#
loop_
_entity.id
_entity.type
_entity.pdbx_description
1 polymer ?
#
loop_
_entity_poly.entity_id
_entity_poly.type
_entity_poly.pdbx_seq_one_letter_code
_entity_poly.pdbx_strand_id
1 'polypeptide(L)'
;MHEFELIKNYFQKLSTKSPSALNLNDDVFFDKKNRLVVSVDTYTEGNHFIDFKKPELVIKKIIRSSISDLICKGVKPKYYFISASGNKKSFSKSNLSKISKALNQEQNKYKIFLSGGDTVFSNKLSFTITSIGFANNIIYRNKAKINDDIYVSGNLGDSYLGLLVLKNKIKLNQRLKKYFINQYFMPNIQLQLTDKIKKFANTSIDVSDGLLADLDKMINSQKLSYKLFLKDIPISDNLKKVLDFKKLSKINYISNGDDYQILFTASKNKMGIIKKIASNCRVKLTKIGSIQSHTEKSSIIDGKNRKITLKNKGYFHKF
;
A
#
# COMPACT_ATOMS: atom_id res chain seq x y z
N MET A 1 17.78 -4.34 14.13
CA MET A 1 17.10 -3.04 14.23
C MET A 1 15.95 -3.01 13.23
N HIS A 2 14.82 -2.41 13.56
CA HIS A 2 13.72 -2.22 12.61
C HIS A 2 13.94 -0.93 11.79
N GLU A 3 13.41 -0.91 10.57
CA GLU A 3 13.53 0.24 9.64
C GLU A 3 13.18 1.58 10.29
N PHE A 4 12.07 1.65 11.04
CA PHE A 4 11.65 2.90 11.72
C PHE A 4 12.63 3.34 12.81
N GLU A 5 13.26 2.41 13.52
CA GLU A 5 14.31 2.72 14.50
C GLU A 5 15.54 3.27 13.78
N LEU A 6 15.89 2.69 12.63
CA LEU A 6 17.00 3.14 11.80
C LEU A 6 16.75 4.58 11.33
N ILE A 7 15.58 4.85 10.73
CA ILE A 7 15.21 6.18 10.25
C ILE A 7 15.22 7.19 11.40
N LYS A 8 14.57 6.87 12.50
CA LYS A 8 14.48 7.77 13.68
C LYS A 8 15.83 8.09 14.28
N ASN A 9 16.69 7.09 14.44
CA ASN A 9 17.94 7.23 15.18
C ASN A 9 19.04 7.88 14.33
N TYR A 10 19.07 7.63 13.01
CA TYR A 10 20.19 8.05 12.15
C TYR A 10 19.84 9.13 11.14
N PHE A 11 18.62 9.15 10.59
CA PHE A 11 18.27 10.02 9.47
C PHE A 11 17.31 11.16 9.82
N GLN A 12 16.41 10.99 10.78
CA GLN A 12 15.38 11.97 11.09
C GLN A 12 15.96 13.35 11.44
N LYS A 13 17.08 13.36 12.20
CA LYS A 13 17.76 14.62 12.57
C LYS A 13 18.28 15.40 11.35
N LEU A 14 18.65 14.70 10.27
CA LEU A 14 19.16 15.35 9.06
C LEU A 14 18.04 16.08 8.29
N SER A 15 16.79 15.67 8.46
CA SER A 15 15.64 16.26 7.78
C SER A 15 15.04 17.47 8.47
N THR A 16 15.50 17.85 9.67
CA THR A 16 14.90 18.93 10.50
C THR A 16 14.91 20.30 9.84
N LYS A 17 15.87 20.56 8.95
CA LYS A 17 15.95 21.82 8.17
C LYS A 17 15.08 21.81 6.90
N SER A 18 14.42 20.69 6.58
CA SER A 18 13.56 20.54 5.42
C SER A 18 12.11 20.24 5.86
N PRO A 19 11.26 21.25 6.05
CA PRO A 19 9.84 21.02 6.40
C PRO A 19 9.09 20.13 5.39
N SER A 20 9.52 20.18 4.13
CA SER A 20 8.97 19.38 3.04
C SER A 20 9.22 17.89 3.19
N ALA A 21 10.24 17.48 3.97
CA ALA A 21 10.54 16.08 4.26
C ALA A 21 9.60 15.46 5.32
N LEU A 22 8.69 16.24 5.91
CA LEU A 22 7.67 15.81 6.86
C LEU A 22 8.24 14.97 8.03
N ASN A 23 9.46 15.34 8.48
CA ASN A 23 10.23 14.62 9.52
C ASN A 23 10.51 13.13 9.16
N LEU A 24 10.54 12.77 7.89
CA LEU A 24 10.62 11.39 7.40
C LEU A 24 9.55 10.46 8.03
N ASN A 25 8.37 11.00 8.30
CA ASN A 25 7.26 10.28 8.94
C ASN A 25 5.97 10.36 8.12
N ASP A 26 6.10 10.43 6.81
CA ASP A 26 5.01 10.33 5.85
C ASP A 26 5.48 9.48 4.65
N ASP A 27 4.57 9.08 3.77
CA ASP A 27 4.88 8.25 2.59
C ASP A 27 5.51 9.08 1.47
N VAL A 28 5.44 10.41 1.59
CA VAL A 28 5.86 11.32 0.53
C VAL A 28 6.65 12.51 1.07
N PHE A 29 7.54 13.04 0.24
CA PHE A 29 8.04 14.41 0.33
C PHE A 29 6.99 15.37 -0.26
N PHE A 30 6.77 16.53 0.38
CA PHE A 30 5.83 17.54 -0.11
C PHE A 30 6.40 18.95 -0.04
N ASP A 31 6.84 19.48 -1.18
CA ASP A 31 7.16 20.90 -1.31
C ASP A 31 5.90 21.71 -1.65
N LYS A 32 5.32 22.31 -0.62
CA LYS A 32 4.07 23.08 -0.75
C LYS A 32 4.26 24.31 -1.66
N LYS A 33 5.43 24.95 -1.65
CA LYS A 33 5.72 26.15 -2.45
C LYS A 33 5.69 25.82 -3.94
N ASN A 34 6.34 24.73 -4.32
CA ASN A 34 6.42 24.26 -5.70
C ASN A 34 5.31 23.26 -6.04
N ARG A 35 4.42 22.97 -5.09
CA ARG A 35 3.32 21.98 -5.24
C ARG A 35 3.82 20.58 -5.57
N LEU A 36 5.09 20.29 -5.36
CA LEU A 36 5.75 19.05 -5.74
C LEU A 36 5.55 17.98 -4.67
N VAL A 37 5.13 16.78 -5.10
CA VAL A 37 5.00 15.61 -4.24
C VAL A 37 5.82 14.48 -4.84
N VAL A 38 6.67 13.86 -4.01
CA VAL A 38 7.60 12.79 -4.44
C VAL A 38 7.52 11.61 -3.48
N SER A 39 7.47 10.40 -4.02
CA SER A 39 7.68 9.13 -3.31
C SER A 39 8.83 8.37 -3.94
N VAL A 40 9.57 7.60 -3.15
CA VAL A 40 10.70 6.77 -3.62
C VAL A 40 10.64 5.41 -2.97
N ASP A 41 10.55 4.36 -3.79
CA ASP A 41 10.51 2.96 -3.36
C ASP A 41 11.55 2.11 -4.07
N THR A 42 12.14 1.18 -3.35
CA THR A 42 13.08 0.19 -3.90
C THR A 42 12.54 -1.22 -3.77
N TYR A 43 12.59 -1.95 -4.88
CA TYR A 43 12.10 -3.32 -5.02
C TYR A 43 13.24 -4.26 -5.37
N THR A 44 13.47 -5.27 -4.55
CA THR A 44 14.58 -6.23 -4.70
C THR A 44 14.07 -7.65 -4.91
N GLU A 45 14.65 -8.38 -5.84
CA GLU A 45 14.37 -9.80 -6.07
C GLU A 45 14.59 -10.62 -4.79
N GLY A 46 13.71 -11.57 -4.54
CA GLY A 46 13.68 -12.40 -3.33
C GLY A 46 12.94 -11.78 -2.15
N ASN A 47 12.83 -10.44 -2.07
CA ASN A 47 12.12 -9.73 -1.01
C ASN A 47 10.75 -9.23 -1.47
N HIS A 48 10.71 -8.30 -2.44
CA HIS A 48 9.48 -7.64 -2.90
C HIS A 48 8.81 -8.38 -4.06
N PHE A 49 9.55 -9.19 -4.79
CA PHE A 49 9.07 -10.15 -5.78
C PHE A 49 9.96 -11.41 -5.73
N ILE A 50 9.35 -12.57 -5.99
CA ILE A 50 10.00 -13.86 -5.76
C ILE A 50 11.15 -14.09 -6.75
N ASP A 51 10.88 -13.89 -8.05
CA ASP A 51 11.84 -14.07 -9.15
C ASP A 51 11.45 -13.20 -10.35
N PHE A 52 12.31 -13.14 -11.34
CA PHE A 52 12.12 -12.34 -12.56
C PHE A 52 11.74 -13.19 -13.79
N LYS A 53 11.14 -14.35 -13.61
CA LYS A 53 10.69 -15.22 -14.72
C LYS A 53 9.59 -14.58 -15.57
N LYS A 54 8.81 -13.67 -14.99
CA LYS A 54 7.74 -12.91 -15.63
C LYS A 54 7.98 -11.40 -15.48
N PRO A 55 8.98 -10.85 -16.21
CA PRO A 55 9.36 -9.43 -16.06
C PRO A 55 8.19 -8.48 -16.19
N GLU A 56 7.28 -8.74 -17.13
CA GLU A 56 6.11 -7.92 -17.38
C GLU A 56 5.18 -7.81 -16.16
N LEU A 57 5.04 -8.87 -15.37
CA LEU A 57 4.22 -8.86 -14.15
C LEU A 57 4.93 -8.15 -12.99
N VAL A 58 6.23 -8.37 -12.83
CA VAL A 58 7.04 -7.68 -11.81
C VAL A 58 7.00 -6.19 -12.05
N ILE A 59 7.21 -5.73 -13.29
CA ILE A 59 7.15 -4.30 -13.65
C ILE A 59 5.77 -3.70 -13.33
N LYS A 60 4.68 -4.41 -13.64
CA LYS A 60 3.34 -3.94 -13.28
C LYS A 60 3.16 -3.81 -11.78
N LYS A 61 3.67 -4.78 -11.01
CA LYS A 61 3.61 -4.71 -9.54
C LYS A 61 4.34 -3.47 -9.03
N ILE A 62 5.61 -3.30 -9.38
CA ILE A 62 6.43 -2.21 -8.82
C ILE A 62 5.93 -0.82 -9.22
N ILE A 63 5.41 -0.64 -10.45
CA ILE A 63 4.80 0.64 -10.84
C ILE A 63 3.55 0.91 -10.02
N ARG A 64 2.66 -0.07 -9.85
CA ARG A 64 1.41 0.12 -9.10
C ARG A 64 1.66 0.38 -7.63
N SER A 65 2.56 -0.38 -7.01
CA SER A 65 2.92 -0.15 -5.61
C SER A 65 3.54 1.22 -5.40
N SER A 66 4.47 1.65 -6.25
CA SER A 66 5.12 2.96 -6.10
C SER A 66 4.16 4.16 -6.28
N ILE A 67 3.17 4.08 -7.18
CA ILE A 67 2.21 5.18 -7.33
C ILE A 67 1.14 5.20 -6.24
N SER A 68 0.98 4.12 -5.45
CA SER A 68 -0.05 4.06 -4.42
C SER A 68 0.16 5.08 -3.31
N ASP A 69 1.43 5.39 -2.97
CA ASP A 69 1.80 6.43 -2.00
C ASP A 69 1.21 7.81 -2.37
N LEU A 70 1.37 8.21 -3.63
CA LEU A 70 0.81 9.48 -4.07
C LEU A 70 -0.72 9.45 -4.04
N ILE A 71 -1.30 8.35 -4.50
CA ILE A 71 -2.75 8.19 -4.63
C ILE A 71 -3.43 8.21 -3.26
N CYS A 72 -2.87 7.54 -2.26
CA CYS A 72 -3.44 7.58 -0.90
C CYS A 72 -3.36 8.98 -0.27
N LYS A 73 -2.39 9.82 -0.68
CA LYS A 73 -2.31 11.24 -0.27
C LYS A 73 -3.22 12.17 -1.07
N GLY A 74 -4.02 11.64 -1.99
CA GLY A 74 -4.89 12.43 -2.86
C GLY A 74 -4.12 13.18 -3.95
N VAL A 75 -3.02 12.62 -4.44
CA VAL A 75 -2.16 13.20 -5.47
C VAL A 75 -2.13 12.30 -6.69
N LYS A 76 -2.46 12.85 -7.86
CA LYS A 76 -2.32 12.11 -9.12
C LYS A 76 -0.84 11.99 -9.47
N PRO A 77 -0.32 10.77 -9.63
CA PRO A 77 1.02 10.57 -10.18
C PRO A 77 1.04 11.10 -11.62
N LYS A 78 2.15 11.74 -12.01
CA LYS A 78 2.33 12.30 -13.34
C LYS A 78 3.59 11.83 -14.01
N TYR A 79 4.71 11.86 -13.31
CA TYR A 79 6.00 11.42 -13.81
C TYR A 79 6.57 10.31 -12.92
N TYR A 80 7.40 9.45 -13.50
CA TYR A 80 8.21 8.54 -12.72
C TYR A 80 9.61 8.40 -13.32
N PHE A 81 10.57 8.13 -12.46
CA PHE A 81 11.92 7.72 -12.82
C PHE A 81 12.12 6.28 -12.40
N ILE A 82 12.91 5.53 -13.17
CA ILE A 82 13.25 4.14 -12.84
C ILE A 82 14.76 3.95 -12.84
N SER A 83 15.32 3.69 -11.68
CA SER A 83 16.70 3.23 -11.58
C SER A 83 16.72 1.72 -11.38
N ALA A 84 17.57 1.02 -12.12
CA ALA A 84 17.62 -0.43 -12.11
C ALA A 84 19.04 -0.94 -11.94
N SER A 85 19.22 -1.96 -11.11
CA SER A 85 20.45 -2.72 -11.05
C SER A 85 20.21 -4.18 -11.41
N GLY A 86 21.11 -4.80 -12.16
CA GLY A 86 20.95 -6.19 -12.59
C GLY A 86 22.07 -6.65 -13.52
N ASN A 87 21.98 -7.87 -14.01
CA ASN A 87 22.99 -8.49 -14.86
C ASN A 87 22.46 -8.78 -16.28
N LYS A 88 23.33 -9.34 -17.14
CA LYS A 88 22.99 -9.68 -18.53
C LYS A 88 21.77 -10.60 -18.67
N LYS A 89 21.52 -11.48 -17.70
CA LYS A 89 20.36 -12.37 -17.71
C LYS A 89 19.08 -11.61 -17.42
N SER A 90 19.10 -10.73 -16.42
CA SER A 90 17.95 -9.88 -16.05
C SER A 90 17.60 -8.91 -17.17
N PHE A 91 18.59 -8.31 -17.83
CA PHE A 91 18.45 -7.33 -18.92
C PHE A 91 18.74 -7.90 -20.31
N SER A 92 18.39 -9.17 -20.55
CA SER A 92 18.40 -9.73 -21.90
C SER A 92 17.45 -8.99 -22.83
N LYS A 93 17.71 -8.99 -24.14
CA LYS A 93 16.83 -8.35 -25.15
C LYS A 93 15.36 -8.75 -25.00
N SER A 94 15.09 -10.04 -24.73
CA SER A 94 13.73 -10.55 -24.50
C SER A 94 13.10 -9.93 -23.26
N ASN A 95 13.82 -9.86 -22.13
CA ASN A 95 13.30 -9.25 -20.90
C ASN A 95 13.09 -7.75 -21.05
N LEU A 96 14.03 -7.03 -21.71
CA LEU A 96 13.88 -5.59 -21.98
C LEU A 96 12.64 -5.28 -22.82
N SER A 97 12.35 -6.11 -23.83
CA SER A 97 11.13 -5.99 -24.62
C SER A 97 9.86 -6.15 -23.78
N LYS A 98 9.83 -7.15 -22.87
CA LYS A 98 8.71 -7.36 -21.94
C LYS A 98 8.57 -6.23 -20.92
N ILE A 99 9.70 -5.72 -20.39
CA ILE A 99 9.75 -4.56 -19.49
C ILE A 99 9.14 -3.35 -20.18
N SER A 100 9.64 -2.99 -21.38
CA SER A 100 9.17 -1.85 -22.16
C SER A 100 7.66 -1.93 -22.46
N LYS A 101 7.18 -3.10 -22.88
CA LYS A 101 5.75 -3.33 -23.11
C LYS A 101 4.92 -3.15 -21.85
N ALA A 102 5.37 -3.65 -20.70
CA ALA A 102 4.67 -3.51 -19.42
C ALA A 102 4.64 -2.04 -18.96
N LEU A 103 5.78 -1.32 -19.04
CA LEU A 103 5.84 0.11 -18.75
C LEU A 103 4.85 0.90 -19.60
N ASN A 104 4.83 0.66 -20.91
CA ASN A 104 3.88 1.32 -21.82
C ASN A 104 2.42 1.05 -21.43
N GLN A 105 2.09 -0.18 -21.05
CA GLN A 105 0.72 -0.52 -20.58
C GLN A 105 0.34 0.22 -19.30
N GLU A 106 1.23 0.29 -18.33
CA GLU A 106 0.96 0.99 -17.06
C GLU A 106 0.93 2.52 -17.26
N GLN A 107 1.80 3.09 -18.09
CA GLN A 107 1.76 4.50 -18.50
C GLN A 107 0.40 4.88 -19.10
N ASN A 108 -0.08 4.08 -20.04
CA ASN A 108 -1.37 4.33 -20.70
C ASN A 108 -2.54 4.20 -19.73
N LYS A 109 -2.48 3.22 -18.81
CA LYS A 109 -3.52 2.96 -17.81
C LYS A 109 -3.62 4.07 -16.77
N TYR A 110 -2.48 4.51 -16.22
CA TYR A 110 -2.44 5.45 -15.11
C TYR A 110 -2.14 6.89 -15.55
N LYS A 111 -1.90 7.12 -16.87
CA LYS A 111 -1.55 8.43 -17.44
C LYS A 111 -0.32 9.03 -16.77
N ILE A 112 0.69 8.20 -16.55
CA ILE A 112 2.01 8.56 -16.02
C ILE A 112 3.06 8.46 -17.12
N PHE A 113 4.19 9.17 -16.97
CA PHE A 113 5.22 9.25 -18.01
C PHE A 113 6.59 8.94 -17.42
N LEU A 114 7.31 8.02 -18.07
CA LEU A 114 8.73 7.77 -17.78
C LEU A 114 9.53 9.02 -18.13
N SER A 115 10.26 9.56 -17.16
CA SER A 115 10.95 10.85 -17.26
C SER A 115 12.46 10.77 -17.07
N GLY A 116 12.99 9.55 -16.88
CA GLY A 116 14.41 9.31 -16.73
C GLY A 116 14.69 8.11 -15.81
N GLY A 117 15.95 7.97 -15.44
CA GLY A 117 16.40 6.90 -14.57
C GLY A 117 17.88 6.60 -14.76
N ASP A 118 18.32 5.48 -14.19
CA ASP A 118 19.68 5.01 -14.30
C ASP A 118 19.73 3.48 -14.39
N THR A 119 20.81 2.92 -14.96
CA THR A 119 20.95 1.47 -15.05
C THR A 119 22.40 1.07 -14.76
N VAL A 120 22.60 0.23 -13.76
CA VAL A 120 23.93 -0.22 -13.34
C VAL A 120 24.03 -1.76 -13.33
N PHE A 121 25.23 -2.26 -13.54
CA PHE A 121 25.50 -3.70 -13.41
C PHE A 121 25.52 -4.12 -11.94
N SER A 122 24.81 -5.22 -11.62
CA SER A 122 24.81 -5.85 -10.30
C SER A 122 24.42 -7.32 -10.40
N ASN A 123 24.91 -8.14 -9.49
CA ASN A 123 24.46 -9.53 -9.37
C ASN A 123 23.05 -9.64 -8.75
N LYS A 124 22.60 -8.62 -8.02
CA LYS A 124 21.25 -8.54 -7.46
C LYS A 124 20.37 -7.66 -8.34
N LEU A 125 19.18 -8.17 -8.69
CA LEU A 125 18.21 -7.40 -9.42
C LEU A 125 17.41 -6.52 -8.45
N SER A 126 17.42 -5.22 -8.69
CA SER A 126 16.56 -4.27 -8.00
C SER A 126 16.06 -3.16 -8.92
N PHE A 127 14.95 -2.55 -8.53
CA PHE A 127 14.37 -1.39 -9.19
C PHE A 127 14.04 -0.35 -8.13
N THR A 128 14.44 0.88 -8.36
CA THR A 128 14.01 2.04 -7.56
C THR A 128 13.12 2.91 -8.43
N ILE A 129 11.92 3.16 -7.97
CA ILE A 129 10.94 4.02 -8.63
C ILE A 129 10.81 5.30 -7.83
N THR A 130 11.03 6.43 -8.50
CA THR A 130 10.67 7.76 -7.97
C THR A 130 9.41 8.21 -8.65
N SER A 131 8.32 8.33 -7.92
CA SER A 131 7.02 8.78 -8.41
C SER A 131 6.80 10.25 -8.07
N ILE A 132 6.35 11.04 -9.05
CA ILE A 132 6.16 12.48 -8.92
C ILE A 132 4.74 12.87 -9.29
N GLY A 133 4.15 13.70 -8.44
CA GLY A 133 2.87 14.35 -8.69
C GLY A 133 2.87 15.80 -8.23
N PHE A 134 1.77 16.51 -8.48
CA PHE A 134 1.63 17.92 -8.11
C PHE A 134 0.30 18.15 -7.39
N ALA A 135 0.35 18.89 -6.27
CA ALA A 135 -0.84 19.19 -5.50
C ALA A 135 -0.66 20.48 -4.67
N ASN A 136 -1.75 21.23 -4.46
CA ASN A 136 -1.75 22.37 -3.54
C ASN A 136 -1.72 21.92 -2.06
N ASN A 137 -2.24 20.72 -1.78
CA ASN A 137 -2.30 20.10 -0.46
C ASN A 137 -2.33 18.58 -0.59
N ILE A 138 -1.94 17.89 0.47
CA ILE A 138 -1.97 16.42 0.58
C ILE A 138 -2.74 16.01 1.83
N ILE A 139 -3.07 14.73 1.92
CA ILE A 139 -3.58 14.13 3.16
C ILE A 139 -2.37 13.58 3.93
N TYR A 140 -2.08 14.19 5.09
CA TYR A 140 -0.93 13.79 5.92
C TYR A 140 -1.25 12.56 6.76
N ARG A 141 -0.21 11.80 7.16
CA ARG A 141 -0.30 10.94 8.33
C ARG A 141 -0.50 11.77 9.61
N ASN A 142 -0.89 11.13 10.69
CA ASN A 142 -0.98 11.76 12.02
C ASN A 142 -1.94 12.97 12.11
N LYS A 143 -3.07 12.88 11.37
CA LYS A 143 -4.16 13.86 11.42
C LYS A 143 -5.51 13.23 11.79
N ALA A 144 -5.50 12.00 12.31
CA ALA A 144 -6.69 11.34 12.84
C ALA A 144 -7.26 12.09 14.05
N LYS A 145 -8.56 12.02 14.24
CA LYS A 145 -9.26 12.61 15.38
C LYS A 145 -9.95 11.51 16.20
N ILE A 146 -10.07 11.71 17.50
CA ILE A 146 -10.85 10.82 18.37
C ILE A 146 -12.28 10.71 17.79
N ASN A 147 -12.83 9.51 17.78
CA ASN A 147 -14.12 9.14 17.21
C ASN A 147 -14.20 9.20 15.67
N ASP A 148 -13.11 9.46 14.95
CA ASP A 148 -13.12 9.22 13.50
C ASP A 148 -13.45 7.77 13.20
N ASP A 149 -14.23 7.55 12.15
CA ASP A 149 -14.42 6.22 11.56
C ASP A 149 -13.20 5.84 10.73
N ILE A 150 -12.80 4.58 10.77
CA ILE A 150 -11.70 4.03 9.97
C ILE A 150 -12.31 3.33 8.76
N TYR A 151 -11.81 3.65 7.58
CA TYR A 151 -12.25 3.10 6.30
C TYR A 151 -11.11 2.47 5.54
N VAL A 152 -11.41 1.46 4.74
CA VAL A 152 -10.49 0.89 3.75
C VAL A 152 -11.18 0.75 2.40
N SER A 153 -10.44 0.98 1.31
CA SER A 153 -10.93 0.74 -0.05
C SER A 153 -10.77 -0.74 -0.44
N GLY A 154 -11.55 -1.19 -1.41
CA GLY A 154 -11.41 -2.52 -2.03
C GLY A 154 -11.55 -3.70 -1.07
N ASN A 155 -10.71 -4.71 -1.26
CA ASN A 155 -10.60 -5.92 -0.43
C ASN A 155 -9.14 -6.14 -0.02
N LEU A 156 -8.92 -6.81 1.11
CA LEU A 156 -7.60 -7.10 1.65
C LEU A 156 -7.30 -8.60 1.65
N GLY A 157 -6.01 -8.96 1.62
CA GLY A 157 -5.50 -10.32 1.81
C GLY A 157 -5.39 -11.17 0.55
N ASP A 158 -5.93 -10.72 -0.59
CA ASP A 158 -5.84 -11.47 -1.85
C ASP A 158 -4.39 -11.56 -2.34
N SER A 159 -3.63 -10.48 -2.24
CA SER A 159 -2.23 -10.43 -2.65
C SER A 159 -1.36 -11.38 -1.83
N TYR A 160 -1.54 -11.41 -0.52
CA TYR A 160 -0.78 -12.33 0.32
C TYR A 160 -1.10 -13.80 0.03
N LEU A 161 -2.37 -14.15 -0.22
CA LEU A 161 -2.70 -15.50 -0.67
C LEU A 161 -2.02 -15.82 -2.02
N GLY A 162 -1.96 -14.86 -2.94
CA GLY A 162 -1.22 -14.98 -4.20
C GLY A 162 0.27 -15.28 -3.99
N LEU A 163 0.91 -14.59 -3.04
CA LEU A 163 2.28 -14.86 -2.64
C LEU A 163 2.47 -16.27 -2.08
N LEU A 164 1.54 -16.75 -1.21
CA LEU A 164 1.60 -18.10 -0.66
C LEU A 164 1.43 -19.17 -1.74
N VAL A 165 0.58 -18.93 -2.73
CA VAL A 165 0.41 -19.82 -3.90
C VAL A 165 1.68 -19.85 -4.75
N LEU A 166 2.31 -18.71 -5.03
CA LEU A 166 3.58 -18.62 -5.75
C LEU A 166 4.71 -19.34 -5.03
N LYS A 167 4.75 -19.26 -3.70
CA LYS A 167 5.71 -19.98 -2.84
C LYS A 167 5.37 -21.46 -2.63
N ASN A 168 4.33 -21.99 -3.32
CA ASN A 168 3.83 -23.36 -3.18
C ASN A 168 3.38 -23.75 -1.75
N LYS A 169 3.11 -22.76 -0.89
CA LYS A 169 2.63 -23.00 0.48
C LYS A 169 1.15 -23.34 0.56
N ILE A 170 0.36 -22.95 -0.44
CA ILE A 170 -1.07 -23.25 -0.56
C ILE A 170 -1.36 -23.75 -1.97
N LYS A 171 -1.97 -24.95 -2.07
CA LYS A 171 -2.45 -25.51 -3.33
C LYS A 171 -3.91 -25.11 -3.56
N LEU A 172 -4.20 -24.60 -4.75
CA LEU A 172 -5.53 -24.19 -5.21
C LEU A 172 -5.79 -24.77 -6.61
N ASN A 173 -7.06 -24.84 -7.01
CA ASN A 173 -7.41 -25.14 -8.41
C ASN A 173 -6.90 -24.03 -9.34
N GLN A 174 -6.83 -24.32 -10.64
CA GLN A 174 -6.21 -23.46 -11.64
C GLN A 174 -6.86 -22.05 -11.72
N ARG A 175 -8.20 -21.98 -11.58
CA ARG A 175 -8.95 -20.71 -11.62
C ARG A 175 -8.58 -19.80 -10.45
N LEU A 176 -8.62 -20.32 -9.23
CA LEU A 176 -8.27 -19.57 -8.02
C LEU A 176 -6.78 -19.23 -7.98
N LYS A 177 -5.90 -20.17 -8.39
CA LYS A 177 -4.46 -19.93 -8.53
C LYS A 177 -4.19 -18.72 -9.43
N LYS A 178 -4.78 -18.67 -10.62
CA LYS A 178 -4.64 -17.54 -11.56
C LYS A 178 -5.17 -16.25 -10.96
N TYR A 179 -6.32 -16.27 -10.29
CA TYR A 179 -6.91 -15.10 -9.66
C TYR A 179 -5.96 -14.47 -8.61
N PHE A 180 -5.51 -15.25 -7.62
CA PHE A 180 -4.68 -14.73 -6.54
C PHE A 180 -3.28 -14.32 -6.99
N ILE A 181 -2.66 -15.05 -7.92
CA ILE A 181 -1.38 -14.64 -8.54
C ILE A 181 -1.54 -13.29 -9.26
N ASN A 182 -2.66 -13.06 -9.93
CA ASN A 182 -2.94 -11.78 -10.55
C ASN A 182 -3.10 -10.66 -9.50
N GLN A 183 -3.76 -10.91 -8.36
CA GLN A 183 -3.87 -9.90 -7.30
C GLN A 183 -2.49 -9.52 -6.73
N TYR A 184 -1.59 -10.48 -6.56
CA TYR A 184 -0.22 -10.22 -6.11
C TYR A 184 0.59 -9.35 -7.08
N PHE A 185 0.52 -9.62 -8.38
CA PHE A 185 1.28 -8.88 -9.39
C PHE A 185 0.58 -7.62 -9.90
N MET A 186 -0.72 -7.56 -9.80
CA MET A 186 -1.52 -6.48 -10.36
C MET A 186 -2.55 -5.97 -9.35
N PRO A 187 -2.11 -5.44 -8.20
CA PRO A 187 -3.02 -4.86 -7.22
C PRO A 187 -3.90 -3.78 -7.88
N ASN A 188 -5.13 -3.67 -7.39
CA ASN A 188 -6.10 -2.72 -7.93
C ASN A 188 -5.95 -1.36 -7.25
N ILE A 189 -5.19 -0.45 -7.86
CA ILE A 189 -4.92 0.88 -7.34
C ILE A 189 -6.11 1.80 -7.60
N GLN A 190 -6.56 2.53 -6.56
CA GLN A 190 -7.80 3.32 -6.58
C GLN A 190 -7.60 4.74 -7.13
N LEU A 191 -7.05 4.86 -8.36
CA LEU A 191 -6.76 6.15 -9.00
C LEU A 191 -7.97 7.08 -9.06
N GLN A 192 -9.16 6.55 -9.26
CA GLN A 192 -10.42 7.31 -9.38
C GLN A 192 -10.84 8.01 -8.07
N LEU A 193 -10.25 7.62 -6.93
CA LEU A 193 -10.47 8.29 -5.64
C LEU A 193 -9.55 9.48 -5.41
N THR A 194 -8.44 9.59 -6.13
CA THR A 194 -7.34 10.52 -5.84
C THR A 194 -7.80 11.95 -5.60
N ASP A 195 -8.59 12.54 -6.53
CA ASP A 195 -9.08 13.91 -6.39
C ASP A 195 -10.24 14.06 -5.39
N LYS A 196 -10.83 12.94 -4.99
CA LYS A 196 -12.06 12.94 -4.19
C LYS A 196 -11.81 12.72 -2.71
N ILE A 197 -10.78 11.95 -2.38
CA ILE A 197 -10.49 11.53 -1.01
C ILE A 197 -10.22 12.71 -0.06
N LYS A 198 -9.62 13.79 -0.56
CA LYS A 198 -9.38 15.04 0.19
C LYS A 198 -10.66 15.71 0.72
N LYS A 199 -11.84 15.36 0.18
CA LYS A 199 -13.12 15.94 0.63
C LYS A 199 -13.59 15.36 1.96
N PHE A 200 -13.05 14.23 2.38
CA PHE A 200 -13.53 13.53 3.55
C PHE A 200 -12.46 12.93 4.46
N ALA A 201 -11.30 12.55 3.94
CA ALA A 201 -10.26 11.93 4.76
C ALA A 201 -9.51 12.94 5.62
N ASN A 202 -9.34 12.64 6.90
CA ASN A 202 -8.53 13.40 7.84
C ASN A 202 -7.05 12.98 7.77
N THR A 203 -6.79 11.67 7.70
CA THR A 203 -5.46 11.07 7.51
C THR A 203 -5.57 9.84 6.62
N SER A 204 -4.49 9.48 5.93
CA SER A 204 -4.48 8.32 5.04
C SER A 204 -3.08 7.72 4.88
N ILE A 205 -3.07 6.45 4.49
CA ILE A 205 -1.92 5.64 4.10
C ILE A 205 -2.41 4.56 3.12
N ASP A 206 -1.54 3.94 2.34
CA ASP A 206 -1.88 2.71 1.64
C ASP A 206 -1.61 1.47 2.50
N VAL A 207 -2.17 0.32 2.12
CA VAL A 207 -1.96 -0.95 2.82
C VAL A 207 -0.89 -1.75 2.09
N SER A 208 0.37 -1.49 2.43
CA SER A 208 1.56 -2.11 1.84
C SER A 208 2.16 -3.21 2.73
N ASP A 209 2.24 -3.00 4.05
CA ASP A 209 2.81 -3.96 5.01
C ASP A 209 1.76 -4.77 5.77
N GLY A 210 0.50 -4.40 5.62
CA GLY A 210 -0.64 -5.04 6.23
C GLY A 210 -1.47 -4.09 7.08
N LEU A 211 -2.76 -4.34 7.12
CA LEU A 211 -3.75 -3.44 7.72
C LEU A 211 -3.34 -2.86 9.07
N LEU A 212 -2.77 -3.68 9.95
CA LEU A 212 -2.48 -3.25 11.32
C LEU A 212 -1.16 -2.48 11.42
N ALA A 213 -0.14 -2.95 10.69
CA ALA A 213 1.13 -2.24 10.62
C ALA A 213 0.94 -0.84 10.06
N ASP A 214 0.18 -0.73 8.97
CA ASP A 214 -0.04 0.55 8.30
C ASP A 214 -0.99 1.46 9.09
N LEU A 215 -1.97 0.90 9.80
CA LEU A 215 -2.79 1.69 10.73
C LEU A 215 -1.96 2.23 11.92
N ASP A 216 -1.08 1.42 12.49
CA ASP A 216 -0.16 1.87 13.54
C ASP A 216 0.76 2.99 13.00
N LYS A 217 1.29 2.88 11.76
CA LYS A 217 2.09 3.93 11.11
C LYS A 217 1.29 5.19 10.83
N MET A 218 0.03 5.07 10.42
CA MET A 218 -0.83 6.20 10.07
C MET A 218 -1.05 7.16 11.24
N ILE A 219 -0.96 6.67 12.49
CA ILE A 219 -1.21 7.43 13.73
C ILE A 219 -0.02 7.40 14.71
N ASN A 220 1.17 7.00 14.26
CA ASN A 220 2.33 6.69 15.11
C ASN A 220 2.85 7.85 15.96
N SER A 221 2.61 9.11 15.57
CA SER A 221 2.99 10.31 16.32
C SER A 221 1.84 10.89 17.15
N GLN A 222 0.69 10.22 17.17
CA GLN A 222 -0.48 10.66 17.93
C GLN A 222 -0.69 9.75 19.15
N LYS A 223 -1.13 10.34 20.26
CA LYS A 223 -1.58 9.59 21.42
C LYS A 223 -3.00 9.08 21.19
N LEU A 224 -3.15 8.14 20.23
CA LEU A 224 -4.41 7.55 19.83
C LEU A 224 -4.32 6.03 19.83
N SER A 225 -5.47 5.38 19.90
CA SER A 225 -5.65 3.95 19.69
C SER A 225 -6.80 3.71 18.71
N TYR A 226 -7.09 2.44 18.41
CA TYR A 226 -8.19 2.10 17.52
C TYR A 226 -8.92 0.83 17.97
N LYS A 227 -10.17 0.74 17.53
CA LYS A 227 -10.99 -0.47 17.66
C LYS A 227 -11.44 -0.90 16.26
N LEU A 228 -11.02 -2.09 15.84
CA LEU A 228 -11.41 -2.70 14.58
C LEU A 228 -12.38 -3.86 14.80
N PHE A 229 -13.29 -4.08 13.86
CA PHE A 229 -14.20 -5.22 13.85
C PHE A 229 -13.80 -6.18 12.71
N LEU A 230 -13.25 -7.35 13.06
CA LEU A 230 -12.76 -8.32 12.07
C LEU A 230 -13.83 -8.71 11.04
N LYS A 231 -15.10 -8.80 11.45
CA LYS A 231 -16.21 -9.12 10.56
C LYS A 231 -16.38 -8.10 9.43
N ASP A 232 -16.15 -6.81 9.73
CA ASP A 232 -16.39 -5.69 8.82
C ASP A 232 -15.21 -5.45 7.85
N ILE A 233 -14.02 -6.01 8.12
CA ILE A 233 -12.88 -5.86 7.23
C ILE A 233 -13.18 -6.60 5.91
N PRO A 234 -13.13 -5.90 4.74
CA PRO A 234 -13.52 -6.50 3.48
C PRO A 234 -12.47 -7.47 2.95
N ILE A 235 -12.93 -8.63 2.50
CA ILE A 235 -12.16 -9.61 1.71
C ILE A 235 -12.95 -9.97 0.46
N SER A 236 -12.29 -10.54 -0.55
CA SER A 236 -12.98 -11.02 -1.75
C SER A 236 -13.77 -12.30 -1.47
N ASP A 237 -14.80 -12.57 -2.28
CA ASP A 237 -15.55 -13.82 -2.21
C ASP A 237 -14.66 -15.04 -2.49
N ASN A 238 -13.65 -14.88 -3.36
CA ASN A 238 -12.68 -15.94 -3.62
C ASN A 238 -11.83 -16.23 -2.38
N LEU A 239 -11.35 -15.20 -1.67
CA LEU A 239 -10.61 -15.37 -0.43
C LEU A 239 -11.51 -16.00 0.64
N LYS A 240 -12.73 -15.51 0.81
CA LYS A 240 -13.70 -16.08 1.75
C LYS A 240 -13.91 -17.57 1.53
N LYS A 241 -14.16 -18.00 0.29
CA LYS A 241 -14.31 -19.43 -0.08
C LYS A 241 -13.08 -20.25 0.30
N VAL A 242 -11.85 -19.74 0.07
CA VAL A 242 -10.62 -20.45 0.42
C VAL A 242 -10.45 -20.55 1.94
N LEU A 243 -10.71 -19.44 2.67
CA LEU A 243 -10.61 -19.44 4.12
C LEU A 243 -11.58 -20.44 4.77
N ASP A 244 -12.85 -20.43 4.33
CA ASP A 244 -13.88 -21.32 4.85
C ASP A 244 -13.54 -22.79 4.54
N PHE A 245 -13.19 -23.11 3.29
CA PHE A 245 -12.85 -24.48 2.85
C PHE A 245 -11.62 -25.04 3.57
N LYS A 246 -10.57 -24.19 3.75
CA LYS A 246 -9.31 -24.63 4.38
C LYS A 246 -9.26 -24.34 5.88
N LYS A 247 -10.35 -23.83 6.49
CA LYS A 247 -10.44 -23.45 7.91
C LYS A 247 -9.31 -22.51 8.33
N LEU A 248 -9.02 -21.50 7.51
CA LEU A 248 -7.94 -20.54 7.73
C LEU A 248 -8.46 -19.26 8.39
N SER A 249 -7.64 -18.65 9.22
CA SER A 249 -8.01 -17.41 9.93
C SER A 249 -7.83 -16.18 9.05
N LYS A 250 -8.89 -15.39 8.85
CA LYS A 250 -8.94 -14.15 8.08
C LYS A 250 -7.84 -13.17 8.49
N ILE A 251 -7.58 -13.05 9.79
CA ILE A 251 -6.62 -12.08 10.32
C ILE A 251 -5.22 -12.29 9.76
N ASN A 252 -4.80 -13.55 9.52
CA ASN A 252 -3.48 -13.85 8.99
C ASN A 252 -3.28 -13.35 7.56
N TYR A 253 -4.35 -13.11 6.82
CA TYR A 253 -4.27 -12.67 5.42
C TYR A 253 -4.30 -11.15 5.32
N ILE A 254 -5.14 -10.48 6.08
CA ILE A 254 -5.23 -9.02 6.07
C ILE A 254 -4.07 -8.31 6.77
N SER A 255 -3.24 -9.05 7.51
CA SER A 255 -2.09 -8.50 8.26
C SER A 255 -0.76 -8.64 7.51
N ASN A 256 -0.75 -9.05 6.24
CA ASN A 256 0.50 -9.32 5.53
C ASN A 256 0.73 -8.47 4.26
N GLY A 257 -0.07 -7.45 4.03
CA GLY A 257 0.19 -6.41 3.03
C GLY A 257 0.11 -6.79 1.55
N ASP A 258 0.81 -6.03 0.73
CA ASP A 258 0.82 -6.08 -0.75
C ASP A 258 -0.55 -5.79 -1.40
N ASP A 259 -1.52 -5.27 -0.65
CA ASP A 259 -2.87 -4.98 -1.16
C ASP A 259 -3.00 -3.61 -1.81
N TYR A 260 -2.19 -2.62 -1.37
CA TYR A 260 -2.13 -1.25 -1.88
C TYR A 260 -3.52 -0.58 -1.96
N GLN A 261 -4.37 -0.91 -0.99
CA GLN A 261 -5.66 -0.26 -0.81
C GLN A 261 -5.50 0.98 0.07
N ILE A 262 -6.37 1.98 -0.10
CA ILE A 262 -6.32 3.20 0.70
C ILE A 262 -6.97 2.94 2.06
N LEU A 263 -6.21 3.13 3.13
CA LEU A 263 -6.65 3.16 4.51
C LEU A 263 -6.73 4.62 4.95
N PHE A 264 -7.86 5.05 5.52
CA PHE A 264 -8.05 6.43 5.93
C PHE A 264 -9.00 6.56 7.11
N THR A 265 -8.94 7.70 7.80
CA THR A 265 -9.95 8.08 8.78
C THR A 265 -10.80 9.24 8.30
N ALA A 266 -12.04 9.29 8.76
CA ALA A 266 -12.95 10.38 8.47
C ALA A 266 -13.92 10.63 9.63
N SER A 267 -14.29 11.87 9.83
CA SER A 267 -15.33 12.24 10.81
C SER A 267 -16.67 11.61 10.45
N LYS A 268 -17.45 11.19 11.45
CA LYS A 268 -18.73 10.46 11.27
C LYS A 268 -19.72 11.20 10.36
N ASN A 269 -19.75 12.52 10.39
CA ASN A 269 -20.62 13.35 9.53
C ASN A 269 -20.25 13.28 8.04
N LYS A 270 -19.10 12.71 7.68
CA LYS A 270 -18.68 12.52 6.29
C LYS A 270 -19.24 11.23 5.64
N MET A 271 -19.95 10.39 6.39
CA MET A 271 -20.47 9.11 5.87
C MET A 271 -21.30 9.27 4.59
N GLY A 272 -22.16 10.28 4.52
CA GLY A 272 -23.00 10.53 3.34
C GLY A 272 -22.18 10.84 2.08
N ILE A 273 -21.19 11.75 2.19
CA ILE A 273 -20.31 12.09 1.06
C ILE A 273 -19.40 10.90 0.67
N ILE A 274 -18.94 10.11 1.63
CA ILE A 274 -18.15 8.90 1.37
C ILE A 274 -18.97 7.91 0.54
N LYS A 275 -20.22 7.61 0.94
CA LYS A 275 -21.11 6.71 0.18
C LYS A 275 -21.36 7.22 -1.24
N LYS A 276 -21.66 8.51 -1.40
CA LYS A 276 -21.89 9.14 -2.73
C LYS A 276 -20.65 9.03 -3.62
N ILE A 277 -19.47 9.33 -3.09
CA ILE A 277 -18.21 9.25 -3.85
C ILE A 277 -17.87 7.79 -4.17
N ALA A 278 -18.04 6.86 -3.23
CA ALA A 278 -17.83 5.42 -3.44
C ALA A 278 -18.67 4.91 -4.62
N SER A 279 -19.96 5.25 -4.66
CA SER A 279 -20.86 4.90 -5.76
C SER A 279 -20.42 5.52 -7.09
N ASN A 280 -20.16 6.83 -7.13
CA ASN A 280 -19.77 7.54 -8.34
C ASN A 280 -18.44 7.05 -8.93
N CYS A 281 -17.50 6.68 -8.08
CA CYS A 281 -16.19 6.13 -8.47
C CYS A 281 -16.22 4.61 -8.70
N ARG A 282 -17.33 3.93 -8.41
CA ARG A 282 -17.45 2.46 -8.41
C ARG A 282 -16.35 1.80 -7.57
N VAL A 283 -16.06 2.37 -6.40
CA VAL A 283 -15.06 1.86 -5.45
C VAL A 283 -15.76 1.45 -4.17
N LYS A 284 -15.45 0.24 -3.71
CA LYS A 284 -15.89 -0.21 -2.40
C LYS A 284 -15.11 0.54 -1.31
N LEU A 285 -15.78 1.30 -0.47
CA LEU A 285 -15.24 1.92 0.73
C LEU A 285 -15.97 1.34 1.94
N THR A 286 -15.23 0.66 2.81
CA THR A 286 -15.82 -0.07 3.94
C THR A 286 -15.34 0.52 5.25
N LYS A 287 -16.27 0.90 6.13
CA LYS A 287 -15.96 1.23 7.52
C LYS A 287 -15.59 -0.06 8.26
N ILE A 288 -14.44 -0.05 8.93
CA ILE A 288 -13.88 -1.23 9.59
C ILE A 288 -13.66 -1.03 11.09
N GLY A 289 -13.85 0.18 11.61
CA GLY A 289 -13.62 0.51 13.01
C GLY A 289 -13.68 1.98 13.30
N SER A 290 -13.08 2.38 14.42
CA SER A 290 -12.99 3.78 14.85
C SER A 290 -11.71 4.07 15.61
N ILE A 291 -11.29 5.34 15.58
CA ILE A 291 -10.21 5.87 16.40
C ILE A 291 -10.70 6.11 17.83
N GLN A 292 -9.86 5.71 18.79
CA GLN A 292 -10.13 5.81 20.23
C GLN A 292 -9.10 6.73 20.90
N SER A 293 -9.39 7.14 22.13
CA SER A 293 -8.40 7.78 23.01
C SER A 293 -7.27 6.79 23.35
N HIS A 294 -6.09 7.30 23.68
CA HIS A 294 -4.94 6.51 24.10
C HIS A 294 -5.13 5.79 25.47
N THR A 295 -6.15 6.16 26.23
CA THR A 295 -6.51 5.46 27.48
C THR A 295 -6.93 4.02 27.22
N GLU A 296 -7.38 3.71 26.00
CA GLU A 296 -7.70 2.37 25.54
C GLU A 296 -6.55 1.80 24.72
N LYS A 297 -6.25 0.50 24.87
CA LYS A 297 -5.29 -0.19 23.99
C LYS A 297 -5.95 -0.51 22.64
N SER A 298 -5.22 -0.31 21.54
CA SER A 298 -5.66 -0.73 20.20
C SER A 298 -6.12 -2.19 20.22
N SER A 299 -7.24 -2.48 19.59
CA SER A 299 -7.87 -3.80 19.65
C SER A 299 -8.57 -4.17 18.34
N ILE A 300 -8.62 -5.47 18.08
CA ILE A 300 -9.43 -6.09 17.05
C ILE A 300 -10.45 -6.99 17.74
N ILE A 301 -11.70 -6.84 17.34
CA ILE A 301 -12.83 -7.58 17.91
C ILE A 301 -13.30 -8.63 16.91
N ASP A 302 -13.44 -9.87 17.36
CA ASP A 302 -14.02 -10.95 16.54
C ASP A 302 -15.56 -10.86 16.51
N GLY A 303 -16.19 -11.79 15.76
CA GLY A 303 -17.66 -11.87 15.67
C GLY A 303 -18.37 -12.21 17.00
N LYS A 304 -17.64 -12.59 18.04
CA LYS A 304 -18.15 -12.92 19.39
C LYS A 304 -17.75 -11.86 20.42
N ASN A 305 -17.39 -10.65 19.99
CA ASN A 305 -16.92 -9.54 20.84
C ASN A 305 -15.65 -9.84 21.67
N ARG A 306 -14.82 -10.81 21.30
CA ARG A 306 -13.57 -11.12 21.98
C ARG A 306 -12.41 -10.36 21.32
N LYS A 307 -11.48 -9.86 22.14
CA LYS A 307 -10.24 -9.24 21.65
C LYS A 307 -9.32 -10.31 21.04
N ILE A 308 -8.81 -10.05 19.85
CA ILE A 308 -7.83 -10.90 19.18
C ILE A 308 -6.44 -10.37 19.51
N THR A 309 -5.59 -11.23 20.06
CA THR A 309 -4.16 -10.95 20.25
C THR A 309 -3.38 -11.46 19.05
N LEU A 310 -2.56 -10.60 18.45
CA LEU A 310 -1.74 -10.96 17.31
C LEU A 310 -0.28 -11.16 17.70
N LYS A 311 0.33 -12.21 17.18
CA LYS A 311 1.77 -12.45 17.29
C LYS A 311 2.57 -11.59 16.31
N ASN A 312 1.98 -11.22 15.15
CA ASN A 312 2.60 -10.39 14.12
C ASN A 312 1.56 -9.40 13.56
N LYS A 313 1.94 -8.11 13.47
CA LYS A 313 1.06 -7.04 13.01
C LYS A 313 1.25 -6.70 11.52
N GLY A 314 2.29 -7.20 10.88
CA GLY A 314 2.60 -6.90 9.49
C GLY A 314 4.00 -7.32 9.08
N TYR A 315 4.39 -6.90 7.86
CA TYR A 315 5.75 -7.08 7.37
C TYR A 315 6.66 -5.97 7.91
N PHE A 316 7.89 -6.32 8.27
CA PHE A 316 8.91 -5.37 8.71
C PHE A 316 10.27 -5.76 8.17
N HIS A 317 10.97 -4.80 7.57
CA HIS A 317 12.40 -4.97 7.26
C HIS A 317 13.21 -5.04 8.56
N LYS A 318 14.10 -6.04 8.62
CA LYS A 318 15.05 -6.23 9.73
C LYS A 318 16.45 -6.05 9.20
N PHE A 319 17.22 -5.22 9.85
CA PHE A 319 18.62 -4.94 9.58
C PHE A 319 19.52 -5.41 10.72
#